data_dc467683845b89bdbf7c85a504e1c9f4
#
_entry.id   dc467683845b89bdbf7c85a504e1c9f4
#
_cell.length_a   1.000
_cell.length_b   1.000
_cell.length_c   1.000
_cell.angle_alpha   90.00
_cell.angle_beta   90.00
_cell.angle_gamma   90.00
#
_symmetry.space_group_name_H-M   'P 1'
#
loop_
_entity.id
_entity.type
_entity.pdbx_description
1 polymer ?
#
loop_
_entity_poly.entity_id
_entity_poly.type
_entity_poly.pdbx_seq_one_letter_code
_entity_poly.pdbx_strand_id
1 'polypeptide(L)'
;ELFSWLGNLYMLWSHLTPEMIRVSTRTAMAELMLSGCTTTSDHLYLYPNGATLDDSIAAAQEMGMRFHAARGSMSVGRSKGGLPPDAVVEEEAAILRDSQRLIEKYHDDRRHSMLRIALAPCSPFSVSRELMRESARMARHYGVSLHTHLAENENDVAYSREQFGLTPAQ
;
A
#
# COMPACT_ATOMS: atom_id res chain seq x y z
N GLU A 1 15.13 14.92 3.63
CA GLU A 1 13.88 14.87 4.41
C GLU A 1 12.79 14.10 3.65
N LEU A 2 11.91 13.37 4.35
CA LEU A 2 10.92 12.45 3.76
C LEU A 2 10.03 13.13 2.70
N PHE A 3 9.43 14.27 3.03
CA PHE A 3 8.47 14.92 2.13
C PHE A 3 9.12 15.44 0.84
N SER A 4 10.35 15.94 0.92
CA SER A 4 11.12 16.33 -0.27
C SER A 4 11.50 15.12 -1.12
N TRP A 5 11.89 14.03 -0.49
CA TRP A 5 12.22 12.77 -1.16
C TRP A 5 10.99 12.17 -1.87
N LEU A 6 9.86 12.06 -1.18
CA LEU A 6 8.60 11.60 -1.77
C LEU A 6 8.13 12.50 -2.91
N GLY A 7 8.23 13.83 -2.76
CA GLY A 7 7.86 14.79 -3.80
C GLY A 7 8.60 14.58 -5.13
N ASN A 8 9.87 14.18 -5.07
CA ASN A 8 10.66 13.81 -6.26
C ASN A 8 10.27 12.43 -6.79
N LEU A 9 10.10 11.46 -5.91
CA LEU A 9 9.81 10.08 -6.32
C LEU A 9 8.42 9.89 -6.92
N TYR A 10 7.40 10.58 -6.43
CA TYR A 10 6.06 10.48 -7.01
C TYR A 10 6.03 10.79 -8.50
N MET A 11 6.86 11.75 -8.96
CA MET A 11 6.98 12.07 -10.39
C MET A 11 7.58 10.92 -11.20
N LEU A 12 8.58 10.24 -10.64
CA LEU A 12 9.19 9.06 -11.28
C LEU A 12 8.23 7.86 -11.22
N TRP A 13 7.62 7.62 -10.09
CA TRP A 13 6.70 6.50 -9.88
C TRP A 13 5.40 6.61 -10.68
N SER A 14 4.99 7.82 -11.06
CA SER A 14 3.85 8.01 -11.97
C SER A 14 4.02 7.36 -13.34
N HIS A 15 5.25 7.00 -13.71
CA HIS A 15 5.59 6.29 -14.95
C HIS A 15 5.67 4.77 -14.81
N LEU A 16 5.48 4.22 -13.62
CA LEU A 16 5.49 2.76 -13.41
C LEU A 16 4.43 2.09 -14.28
N THR A 17 4.81 0.98 -14.87
CA THR A 17 3.92 0.11 -15.67
C THR A 17 3.75 -1.25 -14.97
N PRO A 18 2.73 -2.05 -15.34
CA PRO A 18 2.57 -3.41 -14.84
C PRO A 18 3.85 -4.24 -14.93
N GLU A 19 4.55 -4.16 -16.07
CA GLU A 19 5.80 -4.90 -16.28
C GLU A 19 6.92 -4.42 -15.34
N MET A 20 7.05 -3.11 -15.13
CA MET A 20 8.05 -2.57 -14.18
C MET A 20 7.78 -3.05 -12.76
N ILE A 21 6.51 -3.12 -12.33
CA ILE A 21 6.13 -3.65 -11.02
C ILE A 21 6.48 -5.13 -10.91
N ARG A 22 6.15 -5.94 -11.92
CA ARG A 22 6.50 -7.37 -11.94
C ARG A 22 8.02 -7.57 -11.85
N VAL A 23 8.79 -6.88 -12.68
CA VAL A 23 10.25 -7.01 -12.70
C VAL A 23 10.88 -6.58 -11.38
N SER A 24 10.47 -5.42 -10.84
CA SER A 24 11.02 -4.94 -9.55
C SER A 24 10.66 -5.87 -8.39
N THR A 25 9.42 -6.39 -8.35
CA THR A 25 9.00 -7.37 -7.34
C THR A 25 9.83 -8.65 -7.43
N ARG A 26 10.03 -9.20 -8.64
CA ARG A 26 10.86 -10.39 -8.86
C ARG A 26 12.30 -10.16 -8.42
N THR A 27 12.88 -9.01 -8.77
CA THR A 27 14.26 -8.67 -8.41
C THR A 27 14.41 -8.59 -6.89
N ALA A 28 13.52 -7.85 -6.22
CA ALA A 28 13.55 -7.72 -4.77
C ALA A 28 13.36 -9.09 -4.07
N MET A 29 12.43 -9.91 -4.54
CA MET A 29 12.21 -11.25 -3.99
C MET A 29 13.41 -12.18 -4.21
N ALA A 30 14.05 -12.10 -5.37
CA ALA A 30 15.27 -12.89 -5.64
C ALA A 30 16.39 -12.53 -4.65
N GLU A 31 16.63 -11.25 -4.40
CA GLU A 31 17.62 -10.81 -3.39
C GLU A 31 17.25 -11.27 -1.98
N LEU A 32 15.98 -11.15 -1.60
CA LEU A 32 15.51 -11.63 -0.30
C LEU A 32 15.69 -13.13 -0.14
N MET A 33 15.35 -13.93 -1.16
CA MET A 33 15.53 -15.39 -1.14
C MET A 33 17.00 -15.78 -1.04
N LEU A 34 17.87 -15.10 -1.77
CA LEU A 34 19.33 -15.34 -1.69
C LEU A 34 19.89 -14.98 -0.31
N SER A 35 19.28 -14.07 0.42
CA SER A 35 19.64 -13.74 1.81
C SER A 35 19.06 -14.71 2.84
N GLY A 36 18.27 -15.71 2.41
CA GLY A 36 17.60 -16.69 3.27
C GLY A 36 16.21 -16.30 3.74
N CYS A 37 15.64 -15.23 3.22
CA CYS A 37 14.28 -14.81 3.54
C CYS A 37 13.26 -15.74 2.88
N THR A 38 12.28 -16.22 3.64
CA THR A 38 11.23 -17.13 3.16
C THR A 38 9.85 -16.52 3.12
N THR A 39 9.68 -15.33 3.68
CA THR A 39 8.41 -14.60 3.74
C THR A 39 8.69 -13.11 3.64
N THR A 40 7.93 -12.42 2.83
CA THR A 40 8.03 -10.96 2.71
C THR A 40 6.67 -10.31 2.66
N SER A 41 6.65 -9.02 2.94
CA SER A 41 5.53 -8.11 2.68
C SER A 41 6.05 -6.90 1.93
N ASP A 42 5.20 -6.23 1.18
CA ASP A 42 5.49 -4.91 0.63
C ASP A 42 4.34 -3.94 0.92
N HIS A 43 4.50 -2.70 0.49
CA HIS A 43 3.46 -1.69 0.59
C HIS A 43 3.36 -0.90 -0.72
N LEU A 44 2.88 -1.56 -1.78
CA LEU A 44 2.59 -0.87 -3.04
C LEU A 44 1.31 -0.03 -2.88
N TYR A 45 1.43 1.28 -3.09
CA TYR A 45 0.34 2.25 -2.89
C TYR A 45 0.11 3.18 -4.09
N LEU A 46 0.76 2.91 -5.22
CA LEU A 46 0.58 3.62 -6.49
C LEU A 46 0.27 2.61 -7.59
N TYR A 47 -0.76 2.92 -8.36
CA TYR A 47 -1.23 2.05 -9.45
C TYR A 47 -1.40 2.85 -10.77
N PRO A 48 -0.35 3.52 -11.26
CA PRO A 48 -0.43 4.27 -12.52
C PRO A 48 -0.44 3.31 -13.72
N ASN A 49 -0.89 3.83 -14.86
CA ASN A 49 -0.76 3.18 -16.17
C ASN A 49 -1.33 1.75 -16.24
N GLY A 50 -2.40 1.50 -15.49
CA GLY A 50 -3.04 0.18 -15.46
C GLY A 50 -2.36 -0.86 -14.58
N ALA A 51 -1.36 -0.48 -13.79
CA ALA A 51 -0.77 -1.34 -12.79
C ALA A 51 -1.77 -1.72 -11.69
N THR A 52 -1.61 -2.89 -11.12
CA THR A 52 -2.44 -3.43 -10.04
C THR A 52 -1.60 -4.24 -9.06
N LEU A 53 -2.14 -4.54 -7.89
CA LEU A 53 -1.46 -5.44 -6.95
C LEU A 53 -1.35 -6.88 -7.52
N ASP A 54 -2.22 -7.26 -8.47
CA ASP A 54 -2.13 -8.55 -9.17
C ASP A 54 -0.76 -8.73 -9.85
N ASP A 55 -0.10 -7.66 -10.29
CA ASP A 55 1.23 -7.71 -10.91
C ASP A 55 2.31 -8.17 -9.92
N SER A 56 2.31 -7.64 -8.69
CA SER A 56 3.20 -8.10 -7.61
C SER A 56 2.85 -9.51 -7.15
N ILE A 57 1.57 -9.84 -7.07
CA ILE A 57 1.10 -11.19 -6.69
C ILE A 57 1.56 -12.22 -7.72
N ALA A 58 1.40 -11.94 -9.02
CA ALA A 58 1.87 -12.83 -10.07
C ALA A 58 3.38 -13.07 -9.99
N ALA A 59 4.16 -12.01 -9.76
CA ALA A 59 5.60 -12.13 -9.57
C ALA A 59 5.96 -13.00 -8.35
N ALA A 60 5.27 -12.82 -7.23
CA ALA A 60 5.48 -13.63 -6.02
C ALA A 60 5.17 -15.11 -6.25
N GLN A 61 4.10 -15.42 -6.99
CA GLN A 61 3.72 -16.79 -7.36
C GLN A 61 4.76 -17.43 -8.29
N GLU A 62 5.26 -16.70 -9.27
CA GLU A 62 6.34 -17.15 -10.17
C GLU A 62 7.62 -17.46 -9.39
N MET A 63 7.98 -16.60 -8.42
CA MET A 63 9.18 -16.79 -7.59
C MET A 63 9.02 -17.89 -6.54
N GLY A 64 7.79 -18.26 -6.19
CA GLY A 64 7.53 -19.23 -5.12
C GLY A 64 7.85 -18.71 -3.71
N MET A 65 7.79 -17.37 -3.52
CA MET A 65 8.02 -16.73 -2.23
C MET A 65 6.70 -16.53 -1.48
N ARG A 66 6.70 -16.79 -0.18
CA ARG A 66 5.53 -16.47 0.66
C ARG A 66 5.37 -14.97 0.76
N PHE A 67 4.19 -14.48 0.40
CA PHE A 67 3.93 -13.06 0.25
C PHE A 67 2.71 -12.59 1.04
N HIS A 68 2.89 -11.59 1.88
CA HIS A 68 1.80 -10.84 2.49
C HIS A 68 1.61 -9.55 1.70
N ALA A 69 0.81 -9.63 0.66
CA ALA A 69 0.58 -8.55 -0.28
C ALA A 69 -0.28 -7.45 0.37
N ALA A 70 0.27 -6.27 0.52
CA ALA A 70 -0.45 -5.14 1.08
C ALA A 70 -1.09 -4.30 -0.04
N ARG A 71 -2.44 -4.23 -0.07
CA ARG A 71 -3.17 -3.31 -0.95
C ARG A 71 -3.03 -1.90 -0.38
N GLY A 72 -1.94 -1.24 -0.77
CA GLY A 72 -1.69 0.15 -0.43
C GLY A 72 -2.67 1.08 -1.14
N SER A 73 -2.90 2.27 -0.57
CA SER A 73 -3.78 3.25 -1.18
C SER A 73 -3.46 4.67 -0.75
N MET A 74 -3.69 5.61 -1.66
CA MET A 74 -3.67 7.05 -1.40
C MET A 74 -4.91 7.67 -2.04
N SER A 75 -5.63 8.54 -1.30
CA SER A 75 -6.87 9.18 -1.75
C SER A 75 -6.84 10.71 -1.64
N VAL A 76 -5.89 11.26 -0.89
CA VAL A 76 -5.77 12.70 -0.65
C VAL A 76 -4.55 13.23 -1.39
N GLY A 77 -4.82 13.87 -2.54
CA GLY A 77 -3.80 14.53 -3.35
C GLY A 77 -3.55 15.98 -2.92
N ARG A 78 -2.63 16.64 -3.61
CA ARG A 78 -2.23 18.04 -3.31
C ARG A 78 -3.40 19.02 -3.33
N SER A 79 -4.34 18.87 -4.25
CA SER A 79 -5.54 19.71 -4.34
C SER A 79 -6.45 19.60 -3.10
N LYS A 80 -6.32 18.52 -2.34
CA LYS A 80 -7.07 18.24 -1.10
C LYS A 80 -6.20 18.37 0.16
N GLY A 81 -5.01 18.98 0.05
CA GLY A 81 -4.11 19.20 1.19
C GLY A 81 -3.19 18.02 1.52
N GLY A 82 -3.16 16.97 0.71
CA GLY A 82 -2.23 15.85 0.84
C GLY A 82 -0.87 16.13 0.21
N LEU A 83 0.07 15.21 0.41
CA LEU A 83 1.41 15.28 -0.15
C LEU A 83 1.49 14.75 -1.60
N PRO A 84 0.84 13.63 -1.96
CA PRO A 84 0.96 13.05 -3.29
C PRO A 84 0.33 13.94 -4.38
N PRO A 85 0.87 13.94 -5.61
CA PRO A 85 0.20 14.56 -6.76
C PRO A 85 -1.19 13.93 -7.00
N ASP A 86 -2.14 14.72 -7.47
CA ASP A 86 -3.50 14.22 -7.74
C ASP A 86 -3.54 13.09 -8.78
N ALA A 87 -2.57 13.05 -9.68
CA ALA A 87 -2.47 12.02 -10.73
C ALA A 87 -2.11 10.62 -10.21
N VAL A 88 -1.65 10.49 -8.96
CA VAL A 88 -1.24 9.20 -8.38
C VAL A 88 -2.11 8.77 -7.21
N VAL A 89 -3.20 9.46 -6.94
CA VAL A 89 -4.21 9.05 -5.96
C VAL A 89 -5.42 8.43 -6.65
N GLU A 90 -6.17 7.64 -5.90
CA GLU A 90 -7.35 6.91 -6.39
C GLU A 90 -8.62 7.40 -5.69
N GLU A 91 -9.77 7.19 -6.33
CA GLU A 91 -11.06 7.40 -5.70
C GLU A 91 -11.34 6.33 -4.63
N GLU A 92 -11.78 6.75 -3.46
CA GLU A 92 -11.95 5.87 -2.29
C GLU A 92 -12.89 4.68 -2.54
N ALA A 93 -13.98 4.91 -3.27
CA ALA A 93 -14.89 3.84 -3.64
C ALA A 93 -14.22 2.79 -4.56
N ALA A 94 -13.27 3.20 -5.43
CA ALA A 94 -12.51 2.27 -6.25
C ALA A 94 -11.50 1.49 -5.40
N ILE A 95 -10.82 2.17 -4.48
CA ILE A 95 -9.89 1.54 -3.52
C ILE A 95 -10.60 0.43 -2.74
N LEU A 96 -11.76 0.71 -2.17
CA LEU A 96 -12.52 -0.25 -1.35
C LEU A 96 -13.02 -1.44 -2.18
N ARG A 97 -13.53 -1.19 -3.39
CA ARG A 97 -13.95 -2.28 -4.30
C ARG A 97 -12.79 -3.19 -4.69
N ASP A 98 -11.64 -2.61 -5.02
CA ASP A 98 -10.45 -3.38 -5.38
C ASP A 98 -9.87 -4.13 -4.19
N SER A 99 -9.89 -3.53 -3.00
CA SER A 99 -9.50 -4.18 -1.75
C SER A 99 -10.33 -5.42 -1.47
N GLN A 100 -11.66 -5.31 -1.59
CA GLN A 100 -12.57 -6.44 -1.45
C GLN A 100 -12.28 -7.52 -2.49
N ARG A 101 -12.17 -7.14 -3.77
CA ARG A 101 -11.84 -8.07 -4.86
C ARG A 101 -10.56 -8.87 -4.59
N LEU A 102 -9.51 -8.20 -4.13
CA LEU A 102 -8.23 -8.84 -3.85
C LEU A 102 -8.33 -9.82 -2.67
N ILE A 103 -9.05 -9.46 -1.61
CA ILE A 103 -9.28 -10.35 -0.48
C ILE A 103 -10.03 -11.60 -0.96
N GLU A 104 -11.17 -11.43 -1.61
CA GLU A 104 -12.02 -12.54 -2.07
C GLU A 104 -11.32 -13.45 -3.08
N LYS A 105 -10.43 -12.89 -3.92
CA LYS A 105 -9.72 -13.63 -4.96
C LYS A 105 -8.48 -14.37 -4.44
N TYR A 106 -7.74 -13.78 -3.50
CA TYR A 106 -6.38 -14.20 -3.21
C TYR A 106 -6.09 -14.52 -1.75
N HIS A 107 -6.87 -14.01 -0.79
CA HIS A 107 -6.54 -14.21 0.62
C HIS A 107 -6.72 -15.67 1.03
N ASP A 108 -5.67 -16.25 1.60
CA ASP A 108 -5.68 -17.60 2.15
C ASP A 108 -5.22 -17.56 3.61
N ASP A 109 -6.15 -17.73 4.55
CA ASP A 109 -5.92 -17.66 6.00
C ASP A 109 -5.37 -18.96 6.59
N ARG A 110 -5.30 -20.05 5.80
CA ARG A 110 -4.79 -21.33 6.26
C ARG A 110 -3.36 -21.24 6.76
N ARG A 111 -3.04 -22.07 7.72
CA ARG A 111 -1.66 -22.15 8.23
C ARG A 111 -0.68 -22.47 7.09
N HIS A 112 0.43 -21.71 7.02
CA HIS A 112 1.47 -21.84 5.99
C HIS A 112 1.03 -21.48 4.56
N SER A 113 -0.08 -20.76 4.38
CA SER A 113 -0.47 -20.24 3.08
C SER A 113 0.66 -19.43 2.44
N MET A 114 0.72 -19.48 1.12
CA MET A 114 1.74 -18.77 0.34
C MET A 114 1.36 -17.32 0.05
N LEU A 115 0.07 -16.97 0.15
CA LEU A 115 -0.42 -15.65 -0.17
C LEU A 115 -1.47 -15.18 0.84
N ARG A 116 -1.23 -14.04 1.42
CA ARG A 116 -2.21 -13.32 2.26
C ARG A 116 -2.34 -11.88 1.78
N ILE A 117 -3.53 -11.32 1.93
CA ILE A 117 -3.78 -9.90 1.63
C ILE A 117 -3.85 -9.13 2.94
N ALA A 118 -3.25 -7.94 2.94
CA ALA A 118 -3.47 -6.90 3.95
C ALA A 118 -4.07 -5.67 3.28
N LEU A 119 -4.86 -4.89 4.00
CA LEU A 119 -5.26 -3.55 3.58
C LEU A 119 -4.26 -2.53 4.11
N ALA A 120 -3.85 -1.58 3.28
CA ALA A 120 -2.76 -0.69 3.62
C ALA A 120 -3.02 0.77 3.20
N PRO A 121 -3.98 1.48 3.85
CA PRO A 121 -4.07 2.92 3.68
C PRO A 121 -2.72 3.55 4.06
N CYS A 122 -2.12 4.32 3.13
CA CYS A 122 -0.68 4.59 3.13
C CYS A 122 -0.20 5.32 4.38
N SER A 123 -0.79 6.49 4.68
CA SER A 123 -0.35 7.32 5.82
C SER A 123 -1.40 8.38 6.16
N PRO A 124 -1.36 9.02 7.33
CA PRO A 124 -2.29 10.08 7.69
C PRO A 124 -2.29 11.28 6.73
N PHE A 125 -1.19 11.55 6.03
CA PHE A 125 -1.07 12.66 5.07
C PHE A 125 -1.40 12.30 3.62
N SER A 126 -1.83 11.09 3.35
CA SER A 126 -2.12 10.61 1.98
C SER A 126 -3.47 9.92 1.82
N VAL A 127 -4.18 9.67 2.92
CA VAL A 127 -5.53 9.10 2.91
C VAL A 127 -6.49 9.92 3.76
N SER A 128 -7.78 9.85 3.45
CA SER A 128 -8.79 10.46 4.31
C SER A 128 -8.99 9.64 5.60
N ARG A 129 -9.48 10.31 6.63
CA ARG A 129 -9.89 9.64 7.88
C ARG A 129 -11.00 8.61 7.62
N GLU A 130 -11.88 8.86 6.65
CA GLU A 130 -12.96 7.94 6.31
C GLU A 130 -12.41 6.69 5.63
N LEU A 131 -11.49 6.81 4.66
CA LEU A 131 -10.86 5.66 4.05
C LEU A 131 -10.12 4.79 5.08
N MET A 132 -9.40 5.43 6.03
CA MET A 132 -8.75 4.71 7.13
C MET A 132 -9.76 3.90 7.94
N ARG A 133 -10.90 4.51 8.29
CA ARG A 133 -11.98 3.87 9.06
C ARG A 133 -12.61 2.72 8.30
N GLU A 134 -12.97 2.93 7.03
CA GLU A 134 -13.60 1.89 6.19
C GLU A 134 -12.64 0.73 5.91
N SER A 135 -11.36 1.02 5.68
CA SER A 135 -10.33 -0.03 5.56
C SER A 135 -10.21 -0.86 6.86
N ALA A 136 -10.26 -0.20 8.01
CA ALA A 136 -10.23 -0.91 9.29
C ALA A 136 -11.50 -1.76 9.54
N ARG A 137 -12.68 -1.29 9.11
CA ARG A 137 -13.92 -2.06 9.16
C ARG A 137 -13.86 -3.30 8.26
N MET A 138 -13.42 -3.10 7.02
CA MET A 138 -13.25 -4.17 6.05
C MET A 138 -12.22 -5.20 6.52
N ALA A 139 -11.08 -4.77 7.03
CA ALA A 139 -10.06 -5.66 7.57
C ALA A 139 -10.60 -6.53 8.70
N ARG A 140 -11.37 -5.96 9.64
CA ARG A 140 -12.04 -6.73 10.72
C ARG A 140 -13.09 -7.70 10.18
N HIS A 141 -13.88 -7.28 9.19
CA HIS A 141 -14.94 -8.10 8.60
C HIS A 141 -14.37 -9.36 7.92
N TYR A 142 -13.28 -9.21 7.18
CA TYR A 142 -12.63 -10.30 6.44
C TYR A 142 -11.54 -11.03 7.25
N GLY A 143 -11.19 -10.56 8.44
CA GLY A 143 -10.12 -11.15 9.25
C GLY A 143 -8.73 -10.96 8.67
N VAL A 144 -8.52 -9.90 7.86
CA VAL A 144 -7.22 -9.57 7.27
C VAL A 144 -6.47 -8.49 8.08
N SER A 145 -5.17 -8.40 7.89
CA SER A 145 -4.35 -7.39 8.56
C SER A 145 -4.58 -6.00 7.99
N LEU A 146 -4.44 -4.99 8.84
CA LEU A 146 -4.36 -3.58 8.46
C LEU A 146 -2.93 -3.09 8.67
N HIS A 147 -2.38 -2.40 7.68
CA HIS A 147 -1.03 -1.87 7.67
C HIS A 147 -1.06 -0.38 7.30
N THR A 148 -0.16 0.42 7.87
CA THR A 148 -0.01 1.84 7.51
C THR A 148 1.39 2.33 7.90
N HIS A 149 1.85 3.43 7.30
CA HIS A 149 2.99 4.19 7.83
C HIS A 149 2.47 5.10 8.96
N LEU A 150 3.12 5.05 10.11
CA LEU A 150 2.63 5.71 11.31
C LEU A 150 3.76 6.40 12.06
N ALA A 151 3.61 7.71 12.29
CA ALA A 151 4.57 8.51 13.04
C ALA A 151 6.01 8.36 12.53
N GLU A 152 6.18 8.35 11.21
CA GLU A 152 7.45 8.08 10.54
C GLU A 152 8.51 9.16 10.81
N ASN A 153 8.06 10.41 10.92
CA ASN A 153 8.91 11.55 11.24
C ASN A 153 8.11 12.70 11.89
N GLU A 154 8.82 13.76 12.27
CA GLU A 154 8.21 14.94 12.92
C GLU A 154 7.16 15.65 12.05
N ASN A 155 7.34 15.67 10.71
CA ASN A 155 6.40 16.29 9.79
C ASN A 155 5.07 15.52 9.74
N ASP A 156 5.10 14.19 9.79
CA ASP A 156 3.90 13.35 9.90
C ASP A 156 3.14 13.63 11.22
N VAL A 157 3.87 13.74 12.32
CA VAL A 157 3.28 14.09 13.63
C VAL A 157 2.71 15.51 13.62
N ALA A 158 3.41 16.47 13.03
CA ALA A 158 2.94 17.85 12.91
C ALA A 158 1.67 17.94 12.05
N TYR A 159 1.67 17.27 10.88
CA TYR A 159 0.51 17.18 10.01
C TYR A 159 -0.72 16.61 10.74
N SER A 160 -0.55 15.49 11.44
CA SER A 160 -1.65 14.85 12.17
C SER A 160 -2.23 15.75 13.26
N ARG A 161 -1.38 16.48 13.98
CA ARG A 161 -1.83 17.45 14.98
C ARG A 161 -2.58 18.62 14.37
N GLU A 162 -2.10 19.15 13.25
CA GLU A 162 -2.73 20.28 12.55
C GLU A 162 -4.08 19.87 11.94
N GLN A 163 -4.15 18.72 11.27
CA GLN A 163 -5.35 18.31 10.54
C GLN A 163 -6.40 17.63 11.42
N PHE A 164 -5.98 16.92 12.46
CA PHE A 164 -6.88 16.06 13.24
C PHE A 164 -6.92 16.45 14.74
N GLY A 165 -6.02 17.30 15.22
CA GLY A 165 -5.87 17.62 16.63
C GLY A 165 -5.32 16.48 17.49
N LEU A 166 -4.81 15.42 16.84
CA LEU A 166 -4.36 14.17 17.45
C LEU A 166 -2.96 13.83 16.96
N THR A 167 -2.23 13.00 17.70
CA THR A 167 -1.03 12.36 17.18
C THR A 167 -1.39 11.21 16.22
N PRO A 168 -0.49 10.76 15.33
CA PRO A 168 -0.80 9.67 14.41
C PRO A 168 -1.28 8.38 15.08
N ALA A 169 -0.82 8.10 16.30
CA ALA A 169 -1.18 6.90 17.05
C ALA A 169 -2.52 7.01 17.83
N GLN A 170 -3.08 8.20 17.95
CA GLN A 170 -4.38 8.47 18.59
C GLN A 170 -5.53 8.42 17.58
#